data_9fca3988b11cc6a6e0ebda09c0c6c022
#
_entry.id   9fca3988b11cc6a6e0ebda09c0c6c022
#
_cell.length_a   1.000
_cell.length_b   1.000
_cell.length_c   1.000
_cell.angle_alpha   90.00
_cell.angle_beta   90.00
_cell.angle_gamma   90.00
#
_symmetry.space_group_name_H-M   'P 1'
#
loop_
_entity.id
_entity.type
_entity.pdbx_description
1 polymer ?
#
loop_
_entity_poly.entity_id
_entity_poly.type
_entity_poly.pdbx_seq_one_letter_code
_entity_poly.pdbx_strand_id
1 'polypeptide(L)'
;LEWKDKSYRELSGGQQQRCALARILASEPTAILLDEPFSALDSYLKYQLELELAETLGGFPGTVLWVSHDRGEVFRNCRRVCVIDRGRSQPVTTLGELFRSPGTEAAARLSGCKNYADARPREDAVFLPDWGLTLSCGRPVPEGVCRIGIRAHHVQLAGPGAENAFSCTAVKVVEDVFSTIVLLRPEGAAPEAPLLRMELDKDNWQAVPDKDRLTVSVPPEAILLLES
;
A
#
# COMPACT_ATOMS: atom_id res chain seq x y z
N LEU A 1 -36.17 -2.74 -15.85
CA LEU A 1 -37.28 -1.79 -15.57
C LEU A 1 -38.07 -2.09 -14.29
N GLU A 2 -37.60 -3.04 -13.50
CA GLU A 2 -38.23 -3.53 -12.25
C GLU A 2 -38.34 -2.46 -11.15
N TRP A 3 -37.55 -1.39 -11.20
CA TRP A 3 -37.45 -0.38 -10.13
C TRP A 3 -38.01 1.00 -10.53
N LYS A 4 -38.62 1.09 -11.70
CA LYS A 4 -39.06 2.38 -12.27
C LYS A 4 -40.08 3.15 -11.41
N ASP A 5 -40.88 2.40 -10.61
CA ASP A 5 -41.91 2.97 -9.76
C ASP A 5 -41.52 3.06 -8.27
N LYS A 6 -40.27 2.67 -7.92
CA LYS A 6 -39.72 2.81 -6.55
C LYS A 6 -39.14 4.18 -6.31
N SER A 7 -39.35 4.71 -5.12
CA SER A 7 -38.64 5.92 -4.70
C SER A 7 -37.16 5.58 -4.46
N TYR A 8 -36.27 6.58 -4.60
CA TYR A 8 -34.83 6.41 -4.37
C TYR A 8 -34.50 5.82 -2.98
N ARG A 9 -35.34 6.14 -1.96
CA ARG A 9 -35.16 5.66 -0.57
C ARG A 9 -35.50 4.18 -0.38
N GLU A 10 -36.24 3.59 -1.31
CA GLU A 10 -36.64 2.16 -1.29
C GLU A 10 -35.63 1.27 -2.02
N LEU A 11 -34.62 1.88 -2.63
CA LEU A 11 -33.55 1.18 -3.33
C LEU A 11 -32.45 0.74 -2.35
N SER A 12 -31.85 -0.44 -2.60
CA SER A 12 -30.63 -0.82 -1.88
C SER A 12 -29.47 0.11 -2.21
N GLY A 13 -28.43 0.16 -1.36
CA GLY A 13 -27.28 1.03 -1.57
C GLY A 13 -26.65 0.91 -2.96
N GLY A 14 -26.47 -0.31 -3.45
CA GLY A 14 -25.95 -0.54 -4.81
C GLY A 14 -26.91 -0.08 -5.91
N GLN A 15 -28.24 -0.23 -5.72
CA GLN A 15 -29.23 0.29 -6.66
C GLN A 15 -29.26 1.81 -6.68
N GLN A 16 -29.13 2.45 -5.52
CA GLN A 16 -29.00 3.91 -5.42
C GLN A 16 -27.79 4.44 -6.17
N GLN A 17 -26.67 3.75 -6.03
CA GLN A 17 -25.43 4.11 -6.71
C GLN A 17 -25.51 3.95 -8.23
N ARG A 18 -26.07 2.84 -8.73
CA ARG A 18 -26.35 2.67 -10.17
C ARG A 18 -27.29 3.75 -10.70
N CYS A 19 -28.31 4.12 -9.95
CA CYS A 19 -29.24 5.18 -10.33
C CYS A 19 -28.53 6.56 -10.38
N ALA A 20 -27.66 6.85 -9.40
CA ALA A 20 -26.87 8.08 -9.39
C ALA A 20 -25.91 8.13 -10.59
N LEU A 21 -25.21 7.03 -10.89
CA LEU A 21 -24.31 6.94 -12.04
C LEU A 21 -25.07 7.09 -13.37
N ALA A 22 -26.18 6.40 -13.53
CA ALA A 22 -27.01 6.52 -14.74
C ALA A 22 -27.49 7.98 -14.96
N ARG A 23 -27.84 8.68 -13.89
CA ARG A 23 -28.21 10.10 -13.96
C ARG A 23 -27.06 11.00 -14.40
N ILE A 24 -25.84 10.74 -13.88
CA ILE A 24 -24.63 11.47 -14.27
C ILE A 24 -24.33 11.25 -15.76
N LEU A 25 -24.33 10.00 -16.21
CA LEU A 25 -24.02 9.65 -17.61
C LEU A 25 -25.07 10.21 -18.59
N ALA A 26 -26.34 10.20 -18.20
CA ALA A 26 -27.44 10.74 -19.01
C ALA A 26 -27.36 12.27 -19.20
N SER A 27 -26.57 12.97 -18.40
CA SER A 27 -26.32 14.41 -18.59
C SER A 27 -25.19 14.73 -19.57
N GLU A 28 -24.57 13.70 -20.17
CA GLU A 28 -23.46 13.81 -21.12
C GLU A 28 -22.33 14.74 -20.63
N PRO A 29 -21.76 14.50 -19.43
CA PRO A 29 -20.77 15.40 -18.85
C PRO A 29 -19.47 15.34 -19.60
N THR A 30 -18.67 16.40 -19.54
CA THR A 30 -17.28 16.43 -20.04
C THR A 30 -16.27 15.85 -19.04
N ALA A 31 -16.65 15.80 -17.76
CA ALA A 31 -15.86 15.22 -16.68
C ALA A 31 -16.75 14.57 -15.62
N ILE A 32 -16.28 13.49 -15.03
CA ILE A 32 -16.94 12.78 -13.92
C ILE A 32 -16.04 12.83 -12.69
N LEU A 33 -16.61 13.24 -11.55
CA LEU A 33 -15.93 13.21 -10.26
C LEU A 33 -16.59 12.13 -9.40
N LEU A 34 -15.79 11.17 -8.96
CA LEU A 34 -16.19 10.08 -8.06
C LEU A 34 -15.48 10.28 -6.72
N ASP A 35 -16.25 10.48 -5.68
CA ASP A 35 -15.74 10.66 -4.31
C ASP A 35 -16.14 9.44 -3.48
N GLU A 36 -15.15 8.60 -3.13
CA GLU A 36 -15.32 7.36 -2.37
C GLU A 36 -16.51 6.50 -2.83
N PRO A 37 -16.61 6.17 -4.14
CA PRO A 37 -17.84 5.65 -4.73
C PRO A 37 -18.32 4.33 -4.13
N PHE A 38 -17.47 3.58 -3.42
CA PHE A 38 -17.81 2.26 -2.88
C PHE A 38 -17.65 2.15 -1.35
N SER A 39 -17.42 3.25 -0.64
CA SER A 39 -17.11 3.24 0.80
C SER A 39 -18.23 2.68 1.69
N ALA A 40 -19.50 2.76 1.24
CA ALA A 40 -20.67 2.31 2.00
C ALA A 40 -21.12 0.87 1.65
N LEU A 41 -20.34 0.13 0.86
CA LEU A 41 -20.73 -1.19 0.36
C LEU A 41 -19.95 -2.31 1.04
N ASP A 42 -20.59 -3.49 1.18
CA ASP A 42 -19.88 -4.71 1.53
C ASP A 42 -18.90 -5.13 0.42
N SER A 43 -17.90 -5.94 0.78
CA SER A 43 -16.80 -6.29 -0.12
C SER A 43 -17.23 -7.02 -1.40
N TYR A 44 -18.29 -7.83 -1.32
CA TYR A 44 -18.79 -8.60 -2.48
C TYR A 44 -19.49 -7.68 -3.47
N LEU A 45 -20.44 -6.87 -2.99
CA LEU A 45 -21.17 -5.91 -3.79
C LEU A 45 -20.25 -4.82 -4.36
N LYS A 46 -19.27 -4.37 -3.56
CA LYS A 46 -18.23 -3.45 -3.98
C LYS A 46 -17.50 -3.96 -5.22
N TYR A 47 -17.01 -5.21 -5.20
CA TYR A 47 -16.26 -5.78 -6.32
C TYR A 47 -17.10 -5.85 -7.61
N GLN A 48 -18.36 -6.28 -7.51
CA GLN A 48 -19.25 -6.34 -8.66
C GLN A 48 -19.51 -4.96 -9.28
N LEU A 49 -19.84 -3.98 -8.44
CA LEU A 49 -20.12 -2.62 -8.90
C LEU A 49 -18.88 -1.91 -9.43
N GLU A 50 -17.71 -2.21 -8.89
CA GLU A 50 -16.43 -1.71 -9.41
C GLU A 50 -16.17 -2.18 -10.83
N LEU A 51 -16.42 -3.47 -11.13
CA LEU A 51 -16.29 -4.01 -12.49
C LEU A 51 -17.27 -3.35 -13.45
N GLU A 52 -18.56 -3.25 -13.08
CA GLU A 52 -19.61 -2.59 -13.89
C GLU A 52 -19.26 -1.11 -14.17
N LEU A 53 -18.74 -0.40 -13.15
CA LEU A 53 -18.34 1.00 -13.28
C LEU A 53 -17.13 1.13 -14.19
N ALA A 54 -16.10 0.29 -14.02
CA ALA A 54 -14.91 0.30 -14.85
C ALA A 54 -15.25 0.06 -16.33
N GLU A 55 -16.14 -0.89 -16.64
CA GLU A 55 -16.64 -1.15 -18.00
C GLU A 55 -17.37 0.08 -18.58
N THR A 56 -18.26 0.67 -17.79
CA THR A 56 -19.02 1.85 -18.19
C THR A 56 -18.11 3.05 -18.46
N LEU A 57 -17.13 3.30 -17.58
CA LEU A 57 -16.17 4.39 -17.71
C LEU A 57 -15.13 4.15 -18.80
N GLY A 58 -14.86 2.90 -19.17
CA GLY A 58 -13.95 2.55 -20.26
C GLY A 58 -14.37 3.10 -21.60
N GLY A 59 -15.67 3.31 -21.82
CA GLY A 59 -16.25 3.96 -23.00
C GLY A 59 -16.48 5.47 -22.87
N PHE A 60 -16.22 6.06 -21.70
CA PHE A 60 -16.45 7.48 -21.46
C PHE A 60 -15.36 8.35 -22.12
N PRO A 61 -15.69 9.30 -22.99
CA PRO A 61 -14.70 10.07 -23.75
C PRO A 61 -14.06 11.20 -22.94
N GLY A 62 -14.60 11.52 -21.77
CA GLY A 62 -14.17 12.61 -20.91
C GLY A 62 -13.12 12.24 -19.88
N THR A 63 -12.86 13.16 -18.96
CA THR A 63 -11.95 12.94 -17.84
C THR A 63 -12.70 12.37 -16.64
N VAL A 64 -12.15 11.33 -16.01
CA VAL A 64 -12.65 10.81 -14.73
C VAL A 64 -11.65 11.14 -13.64
N LEU A 65 -12.11 11.83 -12.59
CA LEU A 65 -11.37 12.05 -11.36
C LEU A 65 -11.96 11.14 -10.27
N TRP A 66 -11.13 10.25 -9.73
CA TRP A 66 -11.52 9.27 -8.73
C TRP A 66 -10.81 9.55 -7.41
N VAL A 67 -11.56 9.82 -6.36
CA VAL A 67 -11.04 9.97 -5.00
C VAL A 67 -11.32 8.67 -4.23
N SER A 68 -10.28 8.06 -3.69
CA SER A 68 -10.38 6.87 -2.83
C SER A 68 -9.17 6.72 -1.93
N HIS A 69 -9.35 6.12 -0.77
CA HIS A 69 -8.29 5.64 0.11
C HIS A 69 -8.00 4.14 -0.08
N ASP A 70 -8.79 3.44 -0.89
CA ASP A 70 -8.58 2.04 -1.24
C ASP A 70 -7.57 1.92 -2.38
N ARG A 71 -6.36 1.46 -2.04
CA ARG A 71 -5.29 1.27 -3.01
C ARG A 71 -5.65 0.28 -4.13
N GLY A 72 -6.49 -0.71 -3.84
CA GLY A 72 -6.94 -1.70 -4.82
C GLY A 72 -7.82 -1.06 -5.89
N GLU A 73 -8.80 -0.23 -5.48
CA GLU A 73 -9.63 0.54 -6.41
C GLU A 73 -8.77 1.42 -7.32
N VAL A 74 -7.87 2.21 -6.70
CA VAL A 74 -6.99 3.12 -7.45
C VAL A 74 -6.10 2.34 -8.42
N PHE A 75 -5.54 1.20 -7.99
CA PHE A 75 -4.67 0.37 -8.82
C PHE A 75 -5.38 -0.21 -10.04
N ARG A 76 -6.63 -0.64 -9.87
CA ARG A 76 -7.41 -1.25 -10.96
C ARG A 76 -7.99 -0.24 -11.94
N ASN A 77 -8.37 0.95 -11.44
CA ASN A 77 -9.21 1.89 -12.21
C ASN A 77 -8.47 3.15 -12.67
N CYS A 78 -7.32 3.48 -12.10
CA CYS A 78 -6.59 4.70 -12.40
C CYS A 78 -5.27 4.41 -13.13
N ARG A 79 -4.82 5.34 -13.97
CA ARG A 79 -3.49 5.28 -14.61
C ARG A 79 -2.51 6.24 -13.96
N ARG A 80 -3.02 7.35 -13.45
CA ARG A 80 -2.24 8.41 -12.80
C ARG A 80 -2.85 8.68 -11.43
N VAL A 81 -2.03 9.11 -10.52
CA VAL A 81 -2.42 9.34 -9.13
C VAL A 81 -1.79 10.63 -8.61
N CYS A 82 -2.55 11.33 -7.77
CA CYS A 82 -2.08 12.45 -6.99
C CYS A 82 -2.37 12.16 -5.51
N VAL A 83 -1.33 12.10 -4.70
CA VAL A 83 -1.49 11.92 -3.24
C VAL A 83 -1.81 13.27 -2.61
N ILE A 84 -2.83 13.29 -1.75
CA ILE A 84 -3.16 14.47 -0.94
C ILE A 84 -2.83 14.14 0.52
N ASP A 85 -1.95 14.93 1.12
CA ASP A 85 -1.59 14.82 2.52
C ASP A 85 -1.64 16.19 3.20
N ARG A 86 -2.28 16.28 4.37
CA ARG A 86 -2.39 17.51 5.17
C ARG A 86 -2.86 18.74 4.36
N GLY A 87 -3.82 18.53 3.45
CA GLY A 87 -4.37 19.59 2.61
C GLY A 87 -3.47 20.06 1.45
N ARG A 88 -2.39 19.32 1.15
CA ARG A 88 -1.49 19.60 0.04
C ARG A 88 -1.48 18.44 -0.94
N SER A 89 -1.53 18.76 -2.23
CA SER A 89 -1.37 17.79 -3.31
C SER A 89 0.12 17.58 -3.62
N GLN A 90 0.51 16.34 -3.77
CA GLN A 90 1.82 15.98 -4.31
C GLN A 90 1.77 16.00 -5.85
N PRO A 91 2.94 16.00 -6.53
CA PRO A 91 2.97 15.90 -7.98
C PRO A 91 2.19 14.68 -8.49
N VAL A 92 1.51 14.86 -9.62
CA VAL A 92 0.81 13.75 -10.28
C VAL A 92 1.83 12.80 -10.87
N THR A 93 1.73 11.52 -10.53
CA THR A 93 2.63 10.46 -10.99
C THR A 93 1.86 9.27 -11.58
N THR A 94 2.55 8.30 -12.13
CA THR A 94 1.96 7.03 -12.53
C THR A 94 1.83 6.10 -11.33
N LEU A 95 0.91 5.14 -11.41
CA LEU A 95 0.80 4.10 -10.38
C LEU A 95 2.11 3.31 -10.20
N GLY A 96 2.77 2.96 -11.31
CA GLY A 96 4.04 2.25 -11.24
C GLY A 96 5.12 3.02 -10.48
N GLU A 97 5.19 4.33 -10.65
CA GLU A 97 6.10 5.21 -9.90
C GLU A 97 5.72 5.30 -8.43
N LEU A 98 4.42 5.52 -8.12
CA LEU A 98 3.93 5.54 -6.74
C LEU A 98 4.30 4.27 -5.97
N PHE A 99 4.15 3.10 -6.60
CA PHE A 99 4.47 1.84 -5.93
C PHE A 99 5.96 1.55 -5.85
N ARG A 100 6.77 2.02 -6.81
CA ARG A 100 8.22 1.77 -6.86
C ARG A 100 9.01 2.79 -6.05
N SER A 101 8.66 4.06 -6.14
CA SER A 101 9.39 5.16 -5.53
C SER A 101 8.43 6.26 -5.06
N PRO A 102 7.71 6.05 -3.96
CA PRO A 102 6.68 6.97 -3.47
C PRO A 102 7.22 8.36 -3.07
N GLY A 103 8.51 8.48 -2.76
CA GLY A 103 9.19 9.72 -2.38
C GLY A 103 8.83 10.25 -1.00
N THR A 104 7.58 10.13 -0.54
CA THR A 104 7.13 10.61 0.77
C THR A 104 6.52 9.48 1.61
N GLU A 105 6.51 9.66 2.95
CA GLU A 105 5.87 8.69 3.85
C GLU A 105 4.37 8.55 3.57
N ALA A 106 3.66 9.64 3.30
CA ALA A 106 2.23 9.60 2.99
C ALA A 106 1.93 8.73 1.76
N ALA A 107 2.70 8.92 0.67
CA ALA A 107 2.60 8.12 -0.53
C ALA A 107 2.96 6.64 -0.28
N ALA A 108 4.02 6.38 0.47
CA ALA A 108 4.42 5.02 0.84
C ALA A 108 3.33 4.32 1.67
N ARG A 109 2.71 5.03 2.61
CA ARG A 109 1.63 4.52 3.46
C ARG A 109 0.39 4.15 2.66
N LEU A 110 -0.04 5.02 1.78
CA LEU A 110 -1.18 4.77 0.88
C LEU A 110 -0.89 3.61 -0.08
N SER A 111 0.34 3.49 -0.57
CA SER A 111 0.74 2.36 -1.42
C SER A 111 0.98 1.04 -0.67
N GLY A 112 0.74 1.01 0.66
CA GLY A 112 0.72 -0.22 1.48
C GLY A 112 2.02 -0.56 2.19
N CYS A 113 2.97 0.35 2.29
CA CYS A 113 4.14 0.18 3.15
C CYS A 113 3.71 0.12 4.63
N LYS A 114 4.37 -0.72 5.43
CA LYS A 114 4.01 -0.96 6.83
C LYS A 114 5.18 -0.76 7.80
N ASN A 115 6.41 -0.85 7.33
CA ASN A 115 7.60 -0.65 8.13
C ASN A 115 8.22 0.69 7.79
N TYR A 116 8.52 1.48 8.81
CA TYR A 116 9.17 2.77 8.70
C TYR A 116 10.25 2.88 9.76
N ALA A 117 11.38 3.44 9.40
CA ALA A 117 12.45 3.76 10.32
C ALA A 117 13.11 5.08 9.92
N ASP A 118 13.56 5.84 10.88
CA ASP A 118 14.40 7.01 10.63
C ASP A 118 15.72 6.56 10.01
N ALA A 119 16.21 7.32 9.06
CA ALA A 119 17.35 6.94 8.25
C ALA A 119 18.38 8.09 8.18
N ARG A 120 19.65 7.71 8.22
CA ARG A 120 20.77 8.61 7.94
C ARG A 120 21.46 8.13 6.67
N PRO A 121 21.45 8.94 5.60
CA PRO A 121 22.09 8.61 4.35
C PRO A 121 23.58 8.31 4.50
N ARG A 122 24.05 7.34 3.74
CA ARG A 122 25.47 7.05 3.50
C ARG A 122 25.56 6.73 2.00
N GLU A 123 26.63 6.96 1.32
CA GLU A 123 26.83 6.80 -0.13
C GLU A 123 25.72 5.96 -0.86
N ASP A 124 25.78 4.66 -0.74
CA ASP A 124 24.85 3.68 -1.34
C ASP A 124 24.04 2.89 -0.31
N ALA A 125 24.03 3.36 0.96
CA ALA A 125 23.41 2.69 2.10
C ALA A 125 22.69 3.69 3.01
N VAL A 126 21.89 3.16 3.93
CA VAL A 126 21.24 3.94 5.00
C VAL A 126 21.55 3.32 6.36
N PHE A 127 21.90 4.16 7.33
CA PHE A 127 21.97 3.75 8.71
C PHE A 127 20.63 4.03 9.40
N LEU A 128 20.11 3.05 10.11
CA LEU A 128 18.83 3.06 10.82
C LEU A 128 19.09 3.08 12.34
N PRO A 129 19.07 4.24 12.98
CA PRO A 129 19.46 4.35 14.39
C PRO A 129 18.61 3.49 15.33
N ASP A 130 17.29 3.46 15.11
CA ASP A 130 16.36 2.74 15.97
C ASP A 130 16.57 1.22 15.93
N TRP A 131 16.92 0.69 14.77
CA TRP A 131 17.17 -0.74 14.58
C TRP A 131 18.64 -1.13 14.73
N GLY A 132 19.57 -0.16 14.82
CA GLY A 132 21.01 -0.42 14.90
C GLY A 132 21.58 -1.08 13.63
N LEU A 133 20.93 -0.91 12.47
CA LEU A 133 21.26 -1.57 11.22
C LEU A 133 21.81 -0.60 10.19
N THR A 134 22.66 -1.10 9.31
CA THR A 134 23.00 -0.44 8.04
C THR A 134 22.54 -1.32 6.91
N LEU A 135 21.73 -0.77 5.98
CA LEU A 135 21.21 -1.50 4.82
C LEU A 135 21.76 -0.87 3.54
N SER A 136 22.31 -1.70 2.66
CA SER A 136 22.66 -1.31 1.28
C SER A 136 21.40 -1.03 0.47
N CYS A 137 21.41 0.04 -0.30
CA CYS A 137 20.30 0.41 -1.17
C CYS A 137 20.58 0.05 -2.64
N GLY A 138 21.78 -0.44 -2.95
CA GLY A 138 22.21 -0.78 -4.32
C GLY A 138 22.20 0.40 -5.29
N ARG A 139 22.06 1.63 -4.76
CA ARG A 139 22.03 2.89 -5.50
C ARG A 139 22.41 4.06 -4.59
N PRO A 140 22.90 5.18 -5.13
CA PRO A 140 23.18 6.38 -4.35
C PRO A 140 21.94 6.85 -3.58
N VAL A 141 22.13 7.20 -2.31
CA VAL A 141 21.06 7.68 -1.42
C VAL A 141 21.09 9.20 -1.42
N PRO A 142 19.99 9.88 -1.82
CA PRO A 142 19.91 11.34 -1.76
C PRO A 142 20.10 11.89 -0.33
N GLU A 143 20.76 13.03 -0.19
CA GLU A 143 20.99 13.67 1.12
C GLU A 143 19.69 14.06 1.85
N GLY A 144 18.61 14.33 1.09
CA GLY A 144 17.29 14.67 1.64
C GLY A 144 16.52 13.51 2.26
N VAL A 145 17.01 12.27 2.14
CA VAL A 145 16.36 11.09 2.73
C VAL A 145 16.51 11.13 4.24
N CYS A 146 15.39 11.15 4.96
CA CYS A 146 15.33 11.15 6.41
C CYS A 146 14.65 9.91 7.00
N ARG A 147 13.94 9.15 6.18
CA ARG A 147 13.26 7.89 6.55
C ARG A 147 13.38 6.86 5.45
N ILE A 148 13.17 5.61 5.82
CA ILE A 148 12.93 4.53 4.86
C ILE A 148 11.57 3.90 5.09
N GLY A 149 11.07 3.26 4.03
CA GLY A 149 9.94 2.35 4.10
C GLY A 149 10.31 0.96 3.58
N ILE A 150 9.79 -0.09 4.21
CA ILE A 150 9.94 -1.47 3.74
C ILE A 150 8.55 -2.12 3.75
N ARG A 151 8.16 -2.74 2.63
CA ARG A 151 6.90 -3.49 2.59
C ARG A 151 7.04 -4.80 3.34
N ALA A 152 6.01 -5.21 4.06
CA ALA A 152 6.07 -6.38 4.92
C ALA A 152 6.45 -7.69 4.18
N HIS A 153 6.00 -7.86 2.93
CA HIS A 153 6.32 -9.01 2.09
C HIS A 153 7.72 -8.96 1.45
N HIS A 154 8.43 -7.83 1.54
CA HIS A 154 9.83 -7.73 1.12
C HIS A 154 10.81 -8.08 2.24
N VAL A 155 10.33 -8.21 3.48
CA VAL A 155 11.13 -8.80 4.56
C VAL A 155 11.03 -10.32 4.39
N GLN A 156 12.14 -10.97 4.06
CA GLN A 156 12.19 -12.37 3.70
C GLN A 156 13.07 -13.16 4.67
N LEU A 157 12.81 -14.47 4.82
CA LEU A 157 13.74 -15.36 5.52
C LEU A 157 15.05 -15.42 4.72
N ALA A 158 16.17 -15.15 5.37
CA ALA A 158 17.46 -15.08 4.69
C ALA A 158 18.10 -16.46 4.59
N GLY A 159 18.61 -16.73 3.39
CA GLY A 159 19.60 -17.79 3.17
C GLY A 159 21.01 -17.33 3.51
N PRO A 160 21.98 -18.26 3.54
CA PRO A 160 23.40 -17.94 3.75
C PRO A 160 23.90 -16.93 2.71
N GLY A 161 24.55 -15.85 3.18
CA GLY A 161 25.13 -14.84 2.30
C GLY A 161 24.15 -13.88 1.63
N ALA A 162 22.89 -13.84 2.07
CA ALA A 162 21.92 -12.89 1.55
C ALA A 162 22.32 -11.45 1.90
N GLU A 163 22.20 -10.56 0.92
CA GLU A 163 22.45 -9.13 1.10
C GLU A 163 21.43 -8.53 2.07
N ASN A 164 21.87 -7.56 2.89
CA ASN A 164 21.06 -6.98 3.94
C ASN A 164 20.45 -8.01 4.92
N ALA A 165 21.17 -9.10 5.18
CA ALA A 165 20.74 -10.08 6.17
C ALA A 165 21.07 -9.64 7.59
N PHE A 166 20.13 -9.81 8.51
CA PHE A 166 20.31 -9.50 9.94
C PHE A 166 19.45 -10.41 10.82
N SER A 167 19.90 -10.59 12.07
CA SER A 167 19.20 -11.41 13.04
C SER A 167 18.06 -10.66 13.71
N CYS A 168 16.97 -11.36 13.96
CA CYS A 168 15.79 -10.83 14.65
C CYS A 168 15.26 -11.84 15.67
N THR A 169 14.55 -11.34 16.68
CA THR A 169 13.71 -12.13 17.58
C THR A 169 12.24 -11.91 17.20
N ALA A 170 11.46 -12.99 17.10
CA ALA A 170 10.02 -12.88 16.92
C ALA A 170 9.35 -12.45 18.22
N VAL A 171 8.67 -11.30 18.18
CA VAL A 171 7.97 -10.74 19.36
C VAL A 171 6.50 -11.17 19.38
N LYS A 172 5.88 -11.22 18.21
CA LYS A 172 4.47 -11.58 18.07
C LYS A 172 4.21 -12.21 16.71
N VAL A 173 3.41 -13.26 16.71
CA VAL A 173 2.91 -13.91 15.49
C VAL A 173 1.41 -13.73 15.44
N VAL A 174 0.89 -13.33 14.28
CA VAL A 174 -0.54 -13.17 14.02
C VAL A 174 -0.88 -13.93 12.74
N GLU A 175 -1.78 -14.88 12.85
CA GLU A 175 -2.31 -15.57 11.67
C GLU A 175 -3.37 -14.71 11.00
N ASP A 176 -3.22 -14.52 9.70
CA ASP A 176 -4.22 -13.92 8.83
C ASP A 176 -4.86 -15.00 7.94
N VAL A 177 -5.84 -14.65 7.11
CA VAL A 177 -6.58 -15.61 6.28
C VAL A 177 -5.63 -16.42 5.38
N PHE A 178 -4.72 -15.75 4.69
CA PHE A 178 -3.83 -16.36 3.70
C PHE A 178 -2.34 -16.24 4.04
N SER A 179 -1.98 -15.47 5.05
CA SER A 179 -0.59 -15.20 5.42
C SER A 179 -0.37 -15.34 6.91
N THR A 180 0.89 -15.34 7.32
CA THR A 180 1.32 -15.16 8.70
C THR A 180 2.08 -13.85 8.80
N ILE A 181 1.69 -13.04 9.79
CA ILE A 181 2.33 -11.77 10.10
C ILE A 181 3.21 -11.97 11.32
N VAL A 182 4.50 -11.70 11.19
CA VAL A 182 5.46 -11.80 12.28
C VAL A 182 6.01 -10.41 12.59
N LEU A 183 5.87 -9.99 13.84
CA LEU A 183 6.50 -8.76 14.33
C LEU A 183 7.85 -9.11 14.92
N LEU A 184 8.89 -8.57 14.35
CA LEU A 184 10.28 -8.87 14.60
C LEU A 184 10.97 -7.71 15.32
N ARG A 185 11.87 -8.01 16.22
CA ARG A 185 12.83 -7.06 16.80
C ARG A 185 14.21 -7.38 16.26
N PRO A 186 14.83 -6.47 15.48
CA PRO A 186 16.22 -6.63 15.06
C PRO A 186 17.17 -6.72 16.25
N GLU A 187 18.19 -7.54 16.15
CA GLU A 187 19.23 -7.67 17.16
C GLU A 187 20.03 -6.34 17.21
N GLY A 188 20.14 -5.75 18.40
CA GLY A 188 20.76 -4.41 18.57
C GLY A 188 19.78 -3.23 18.44
N ALA A 189 18.49 -3.49 18.18
CA ALA A 189 17.48 -2.43 18.16
C ALA A 189 17.27 -1.82 19.55
N ALA A 190 17.01 -0.51 19.59
CA ALA A 190 16.62 0.18 20.82
C ALA A 190 15.33 -0.44 21.39
N PRO A 191 15.14 -0.46 22.74
CA PRO A 191 13.97 -1.07 23.36
C PRO A 191 12.63 -0.54 22.84
N GLU A 192 12.56 0.74 22.57
CA GLU A 192 11.37 1.45 22.07
C GLU A 192 11.28 1.51 20.53
N ALA A 193 12.25 0.90 19.84
CA ALA A 193 12.24 0.88 18.37
C ALA A 193 10.97 0.24 17.80
N PRO A 194 10.43 0.75 16.71
CA PRO A 194 9.30 0.13 16.04
C PRO A 194 9.67 -1.30 15.60
N LEU A 195 8.72 -2.24 15.81
CA LEU A 195 8.90 -3.62 15.35
C LEU A 195 8.85 -3.69 13.84
N LEU A 196 9.68 -4.55 13.27
CA LEU A 196 9.68 -4.85 11.85
C LEU A 196 8.59 -5.91 11.55
N ARG A 197 7.64 -5.56 10.71
CA ARG A 197 6.59 -6.47 10.25
C ARG A 197 7.08 -7.26 9.04
N MET A 198 7.10 -8.56 9.16
CA MET A 198 7.26 -9.51 8.06
C MET A 198 5.90 -10.15 7.75
N GLU A 199 5.62 -10.39 6.48
CA GLU A 199 4.41 -11.10 6.05
C GLU A 199 4.82 -12.17 5.03
N LEU A 200 4.48 -13.42 5.33
CA LEU A 200 4.85 -14.57 4.52
C LEU A 200 3.70 -15.58 4.46
N ASP A 201 3.77 -16.49 3.50
CA ASP A 201 2.79 -17.56 3.36
C ASP A 201 2.84 -18.50 4.59
N LYS A 202 1.68 -19.07 4.94
CA LYS A 202 1.55 -19.96 6.11
C LYS A 202 2.48 -21.17 6.05
N ASP A 203 2.61 -21.76 4.87
CA ASP A 203 3.48 -22.93 4.67
C ASP A 203 4.95 -22.59 4.91
N ASN A 204 5.38 -21.41 4.42
CA ASN A 204 6.74 -20.91 4.65
C ASN A 204 7.00 -20.68 6.14
N TRP A 205 6.01 -20.14 6.88
CA TRP A 205 6.13 -19.98 8.33
C TRP A 205 6.18 -21.30 9.08
N GLN A 206 5.38 -22.29 8.67
CA GLN A 206 5.38 -23.61 9.29
C GLN A 206 6.72 -24.32 9.12
N ALA A 207 7.39 -24.13 8.00
CA ALA A 207 8.68 -24.72 7.69
C ALA A 207 9.87 -24.10 8.48
N VAL A 208 9.67 -22.98 9.18
CA VAL A 208 10.71 -22.32 9.98
C VAL A 208 11.07 -23.19 11.21
N PRO A 209 12.33 -23.65 11.35
CA PRO A 209 12.72 -24.56 12.40
C PRO A 209 12.84 -23.89 13.77
N ASP A 210 13.36 -22.67 13.82
CA ASP A 210 13.47 -21.86 15.03
C ASP A 210 12.62 -20.58 14.83
N LYS A 211 11.49 -20.53 15.52
CA LYS A 211 10.53 -19.44 15.40
C LYS A 211 10.83 -18.27 16.33
N ASP A 212 11.72 -18.44 17.28
CA ASP A 212 12.10 -17.38 18.22
C ASP A 212 13.23 -16.53 17.67
N ARG A 213 14.17 -17.14 16.94
CA ARG A 213 15.35 -16.47 16.39
C ARG A 213 15.43 -16.67 14.87
N LEU A 214 15.29 -15.58 14.15
CA LEU A 214 15.21 -15.57 12.69
C LEU A 214 16.36 -14.75 12.10
N THR A 215 16.89 -15.21 10.98
CA THR A 215 17.68 -14.35 10.10
C THR A 215 16.80 -13.95 8.94
N VAL A 216 16.64 -12.64 8.75
CA VAL A 216 15.84 -12.06 7.68
C VAL A 216 16.70 -11.18 6.79
N SER A 217 16.24 -10.92 5.60
CA SER A 217 16.90 -10.01 4.65
C SER A 217 15.89 -9.10 3.97
N VAL A 218 16.38 -7.98 3.48
CA VAL A 218 15.61 -7.02 2.68
C VAL A 218 16.38 -6.74 1.40
N PRO A 219 15.82 -7.06 0.22
CA PRO A 219 16.47 -6.72 -1.05
C PRO A 219 16.75 -5.22 -1.15
N PRO A 220 17.92 -4.78 -1.61
CA PRO A 220 18.28 -3.36 -1.71
C PRO A 220 17.27 -2.52 -2.48
N GLU A 221 16.74 -3.04 -3.57
CA GLU A 221 15.72 -2.41 -4.41
C GLU A 221 14.35 -2.25 -3.73
N ALA A 222 14.10 -3.03 -2.68
CA ALA A 222 12.85 -2.99 -1.91
C ALA A 222 12.83 -1.87 -0.84
N ILE A 223 13.96 -1.22 -0.60
CA ILE A 223 14.09 -0.11 0.34
C ILE A 223 13.55 1.16 -0.32
N LEU A 224 12.43 1.66 0.20
CA LEU A 224 11.82 2.92 -0.21
C LEU A 224 12.54 4.07 0.49
N LEU A 225 13.19 4.94 -0.27
CA LEU A 225 13.84 6.14 0.23
C LEU A 225 12.79 7.25 0.31
N LEU A 226 12.62 7.85 1.50
CA LEU A 226 11.56 8.82 1.79
C LEU A 226 12.17 10.13 2.27
N GLU A 227 11.71 11.21 1.65
CA GLU A 227 12.00 12.58 2.04
C GLU A 227 10.89 13.11 2.96
N SER A 228 11.14 14.18 3.68
CA SER A 228 10.19 14.80 4.63
C SER A 228 8.99 15.46 3.95
#